data_a76f6b81c0231d3be7179c245401ec7c
#
_entry.id   a76f6b81c0231d3be7179c245401ec7c
#
_cell.length_a   1.000
_cell.length_b   1.000
_cell.length_c   1.000
_cell.angle_alpha   90.00
_cell.angle_beta   90.00
_cell.angle_gamma   90.00
#
_symmetry.space_group_name_H-M   'P 1'
#
loop_
_entity.id
_entity.type
_entity.pdbx_description
1 polymer ?
#
loop_
_entity_poly.entity_id
_entity_poly.type
_entity_poly.pdbx_seq_one_letter_code
_entity_poly.pdbx_strand_id
1 'polypeptide(L)'
;AYTASMQEDLQDIKKSLDELQEFRDGVKSYTDGVNAASAGGGALVGGMSKITENSAALNQGAYGIFNAILGMVNEQLKAQLEPYAAYGITFSGLTLDGYGEQLDQMAAVFTQKGASQTAAQLAAVKGQLDTVAQFRDGVKAYTAGVGEAAGGSQQLFGGLSVLYTASEPLVSGTDAVVDALMDMVEAQ
;
A
#
# COMPACT_ATOMS: atom_id res chain seq x y z
N ALA A 1 35.09 49.93 -39.13
CA ALA A 1 35.38 48.47 -38.99
C ALA A 1 35.42 48.04 -37.53
N TYR A 2 36.06 48.78 -36.61
CA TYR A 2 36.22 48.42 -35.21
C TYR A 2 34.88 48.51 -34.44
N THR A 3 34.07 49.52 -34.72
CA THR A 3 32.75 49.72 -34.10
C THR A 3 31.70 48.68 -34.54
N ALA A 4 31.77 48.18 -35.76
CA ALA A 4 30.86 47.15 -36.24
C ALA A 4 31.14 45.78 -35.58
N SER A 5 32.43 45.43 -35.42
CA SER A 5 32.82 44.18 -34.72
C SER A 5 32.41 44.21 -33.26
N MET A 6 32.61 45.34 -32.57
CA MET A 6 32.13 45.49 -31.17
C MET A 6 30.61 45.40 -31.04
N GLN A 7 29.84 45.85 -32.02
CA GLN A 7 28.39 45.74 -32.01
C GLN A 7 27.92 44.27 -32.21
N GLU A 8 28.61 43.50 -33.07
CA GLU A 8 28.35 42.08 -33.23
C GLU A 8 28.68 41.32 -31.94
N ASP A 9 29.85 41.57 -31.34
CA ASP A 9 30.24 40.94 -30.06
C ASP A 9 29.24 41.22 -28.94
N LEU A 10 28.72 42.48 -28.85
CA LEU A 10 27.69 42.83 -27.85
C LEU A 10 26.36 42.15 -28.12
N GLN A 11 25.97 41.93 -29.37
CA GLN A 11 24.77 41.22 -29.72
C GLN A 11 24.88 39.73 -29.34
N ASP A 12 26.03 39.13 -29.58
CA ASP A 12 26.28 37.72 -29.23
C ASP A 12 26.32 37.52 -27.72
N ILE A 13 26.91 38.44 -26.96
CA ILE A 13 26.87 38.41 -25.50
C ILE A 13 25.45 38.54 -25.00
N LYS A 14 24.64 39.48 -25.53
CA LYS A 14 23.24 39.63 -25.14
C LYS A 14 22.44 38.36 -25.41
N LYS A 15 22.61 37.75 -26.59
CA LYS A 15 21.93 36.50 -26.93
C LYS A 15 22.32 35.37 -25.96
N SER A 16 23.61 35.25 -25.65
CA SER A 16 24.08 34.26 -24.67
C SER A 16 23.52 34.48 -23.26
N LEU A 17 23.35 35.73 -22.87
CA LEU A 17 22.72 36.07 -21.59
C LEU A 17 21.24 35.74 -21.57
N ASP A 18 20.50 36.01 -22.67
CA ASP A 18 19.08 35.66 -22.77
C ASP A 18 18.91 34.13 -22.71
N GLU A 19 19.74 33.35 -23.42
CA GLU A 19 19.74 31.88 -23.41
C GLU A 19 20.04 31.33 -22.00
N LEU A 20 20.95 31.95 -21.26
CA LEU A 20 21.28 31.55 -19.89
C LEU A 20 20.16 31.88 -18.90
N GLN A 21 19.45 33.00 -19.08
CA GLN A 21 18.28 33.33 -18.31
C GLN A 21 17.15 32.32 -18.55
N GLU A 22 16.89 31.93 -19.80
CA GLU A 22 15.92 30.88 -20.12
C GLU A 22 16.32 29.55 -19.47
N PHE A 23 17.60 29.19 -19.49
CA PHE A 23 18.07 27.98 -18.79
C PHE A 23 17.85 28.04 -17.28
N ARG A 24 18.19 29.17 -16.65
CA ARG A 24 17.95 29.43 -15.21
C ARG A 24 16.47 29.26 -14.88
N ASP A 25 15.58 29.90 -15.67
CA ASP A 25 14.14 29.85 -15.45
C ASP A 25 13.59 28.43 -15.65
N GLY A 26 14.17 27.67 -16.57
CA GLY A 26 13.90 26.25 -16.75
C GLY A 26 14.30 25.40 -15.54
N VAL A 27 15.50 25.63 -15.00
CA VAL A 27 16.00 24.96 -13.78
C VAL A 27 15.10 25.27 -12.58
N LYS A 28 14.70 26.53 -12.41
CA LYS A 28 13.78 26.94 -11.35
C LYS A 28 12.43 26.25 -11.49
N SER A 29 11.84 26.27 -12.68
CA SER A 29 10.57 25.59 -12.96
C SER A 29 10.65 24.09 -12.67
N TYR A 30 11.75 23.44 -13.04
CA TYR A 30 12.00 22.03 -12.73
C TYR A 30 12.04 21.79 -11.21
N THR A 31 12.79 22.62 -10.47
CA THR A 31 12.91 22.50 -9.00
C THR A 31 11.56 22.73 -8.30
N ASP A 32 10.79 23.73 -8.75
CA ASP A 32 9.44 23.98 -8.24
C ASP A 32 8.50 22.79 -8.50
N GLY A 33 8.62 22.16 -9.70
CA GLY A 33 7.89 20.93 -10.04
C GLY A 33 8.26 19.74 -9.15
N VAL A 34 9.55 19.56 -8.88
CA VAL A 34 10.03 18.51 -7.96
C VAL A 34 9.55 18.76 -6.52
N ASN A 35 9.56 20.02 -6.07
CA ASN A 35 9.01 20.39 -4.75
C ASN A 35 7.52 20.06 -4.64
N ALA A 36 6.75 20.43 -5.67
CA ALA A 36 5.32 20.11 -5.70
C ALA A 36 5.07 18.59 -5.70
N ALA A 37 5.87 17.83 -6.45
CA ALA A 37 5.81 16.37 -6.48
C ALA A 37 6.17 15.76 -5.11
N SER A 38 7.18 16.30 -4.42
CA SER A 38 7.57 15.88 -3.07
C SER A 38 6.45 16.15 -2.05
N ALA A 39 5.82 17.32 -2.10
CA ALA A 39 4.67 17.64 -1.25
C ALA A 39 3.49 16.69 -1.50
N GLY A 40 3.19 16.38 -2.77
CA GLY A 40 2.20 15.38 -3.16
C GLY A 40 2.54 13.98 -2.66
N GLY A 41 3.81 13.59 -2.73
CA GLY A 41 4.32 12.34 -2.17
C GLY A 41 4.12 12.24 -0.66
N GLY A 42 4.37 13.32 0.08
CA GLY A 42 4.10 13.40 1.52
C GLY A 42 2.62 13.24 1.85
N ALA A 43 1.73 13.89 1.08
CA ALA A 43 0.28 13.72 1.24
C ALA A 43 -0.18 12.28 0.96
N LEU A 44 0.41 11.62 -0.05
CA LEU A 44 0.16 10.22 -0.36
C LEU A 44 0.57 9.31 0.80
N VAL A 45 1.76 9.49 1.38
CA VAL A 45 2.22 8.74 2.57
C VAL A 45 1.24 8.91 3.74
N GLY A 46 0.78 10.15 4.01
CA GLY A 46 -0.22 10.41 5.04
C GLY A 46 -1.56 9.71 4.78
N GLY A 47 -2.02 9.70 3.53
CA GLY A 47 -3.21 8.97 3.11
C GLY A 47 -3.06 7.45 3.29
N MET A 48 -1.93 6.91 2.87
CA MET A 48 -1.63 5.48 3.02
C MET A 48 -1.53 5.05 4.48
N SER A 49 -0.99 5.87 5.38
CA SER A 49 -0.98 5.58 6.82
C SER A 49 -2.39 5.37 7.37
N LYS A 50 -3.34 6.25 7.02
CA LYS A 50 -4.74 6.12 7.44
C LYS A 50 -5.40 4.85 6.88
N ILE A 51 -5.11 4.51 5.61
CA ILE A 51 -5.62 3.27 5.01
C ILE A 51 -5.04 2.06 5.72
N THR A 52 -3.75 2.08 6.09
CA THR A 52 -3.09 0.99 6.84
C THR A 52 -3.71 0.80 8.22
N GLU A 53 -3.98 1.87 8.95
CA GLU A 53 -4.66 1.82 10.25
C GLU A 53 -6.06 1.20 10.13
N ASN A 54 -6.87 1.66 9.16
CA ASN A 54 -8.20 1.12 8.90
C ASN A 54 -8.15 -0.34 8.44
N SER A 55 -7.14 -0.72 7.65
CA SER A 55 -6.92 -2.09 7.20
C SER A 55 -6.59 -3.02 8.35
N ALA A 56 -5.82 -2.58 9.35
CA ALA A 56 -5.54 -3.35 10.55
C ALA A 56 -6.83 -3.63 11.35
N ALA A 57 -7.68 -2.61 11.53
CA ALA A 57 -8.98 -2.77 12.18
C ALA A 57 -9.91 -3.72 11.40
N LEU A 58 -9.94 -3.60 10.07
CA LEU A 58 -10.71 -4.49 9.19
C LEU A 58 -10.25 -5.95 9.33
N ASN A 59 -8.95 -6.19 9.36
CA ASN A 59 -8.37 -7.52 9.53
C ASN A 59 -8.74 -8.12 10.90
N GLN A 60 -8.61 -7.34 11.98
CA GLN A 60 -9.04 -7.77 13.32
C GLN A 60 -10.55 -8.08 13.35
N GLY A 61 -11.38 -7.25 12.71
CA GLY A 61 -12.81 -7.47 12.58
C GLY A 61 -13.15 -8.77 11.84
N ALA A 62 -12.48 -9.06 10.74
CA ALA A 62 -12.67 -10.29 9.96
C ALA A 62 -12.33 -11.54 10.79
N TYR A 63 -11.22 -11.52 11.52
CA TYR A 63 -10.86 -12.58 12.46
C TYR A 63 -11.88 -12.71 13.62
N GLY A 64 -12.34 -11.59 14.17
CA GLY A 64 -13.36 -11.56 15.23
C GLY A 64 -14.67 -12.17 14.76
N ILE A 65 -15.15 -11.84 13.57
CA ILE A 65 -16.34 -12.42 12.95
C ILE A 65 -16.19 -13.92 12.76
N PHE A 66 -15.07 -14.38 12.20
CA PHE A 66 -14.82 -15.80 12.01
C PHE A 66 -14.84 -16.56 13.34
N ASN A 67 -14.14 -16.05 14.36
CA ASN A 67 -14.11 -16.66 15.70
C ASN A 67 -15.50 -16.70 16.35
N ALA A 68 -16.30 -15.65 16.20
CA ALA A 68 -17.66 -15.62 16.74
C ALA A 68 -18.57 -16.66 16.06
N ILE A 69 -18.48 -16.76 14.72
CA ILE A 69 -19.24 -17.78 13.97
C ILE A 69 -18.77 -19.19 14.36
N LEU A 70 -17.46 -19.42 14.45
CA LEU A 70 -16.89 -20.70 14.88
C LEU A 70 -17.36 -21.07 16.30
N GLY A 71 -17.41 -20.10 17.21
CA GLY A 71 -17.96 -20.29 18.56
C GLY A 71 -19.43 -20.71 18.55
N MET A 72 -20.27 -20.04 17.76
CA MET A 72 -21.69 -20.41 17.61
C MET A 72 -21.86 -21.80 17.02
N VAL A 73 -21.08 -22.14 16.00
CA VAL A 73 -21.07 -23.48 15.38
C VAL A 73 -20.63 -24.54 16.38
N ASN A 74 -19.62 -24.25 17.20
CA ASN A 74 -19.15 -25.16 18.24
C ASN A 74 -20.28 -25.48 19.27
N GLU A 75 -20.99 -24.47 19.78
CA GLU A 75 -22.09 -24.67 20.69
C GLU A 75 -23.24 -25.47 20.04
N GLN A 76 -23.58 -25.17 18.80
CA GLN A 76 -24.60 -25.89 18.05
C GLN A 76 -24.22 -27.36 17.82
N LEU A 77 -23.00 -27.62 17.35
CA LEU A 77 -22.50 -28.97 17.11
C LEU A 77 -22.39 -29.75 18.42
N LYS A 78 -21.94 -29.15 19.49
CA LYS A 78 -21.89 -29.77 20.81
C LYS A 78 -23.29 -30.30 21.23
N ALA A 79 -24.30 -29.44 21.13
CA ALA A 79 -25.69 -29.83 21.48
C ALA A 79 -26.26 -30.93 20.56
N GLN A 80 -25.94 -30.85 19.25
CA GLN A 80 -26.41 -31.85 18.27
C GLN A 80 -25.70 -33.20 18.41
N LEU A 81 -24.44 -33.22 18.84
CA LEU A 81 -23.60 -34.41 18.90
C LEU A 81 -23.60 -35.09 20.28
N GLU A 82 -24.09 -34.41 21.33
CA GLU A 82 -24.20 -34.96 22.68
C GLU A 82 -24.90 -36.32 22.73
N PRO A 83 -26.03 -36.58 22.03
CA PRO A 83 -26.68 -37.90 22.01
C PRO A 83 -25.80 -39.03 21.46
N TYR A 84 -24.80 -38.71 20.66
CA TYR A 84 -23.90 -39.69 20.05
C TYR A 84 -22.68 -40.03 20.91
N ALA A 85 -22.48 -39.33 22.03
CA ALA A 85 -21.40 -39.60 22.98
C ALA A 85 -21.46 -41.05 23.52
N ALA A 86 -22.65 -41.58 23.72
CA ALA A 86 -22.89 -42.98 24.13
C ALA A 86 -22.37 -44.00 23.08
N TYR A 87 -22.22 -43.59 21.84
CA TYR A 87 -21.69 -44.41 20.71
C TYR A 87 -20.21 -44.17 20.47
N GLY A 88 -19.50 -43.49 21.38
CA GLY A 88 -18.06 -43.21 21.30
C GLY A 88 -17.70 -42.04 20.37
N ILE A 89 -18.68 -41.22 19.97
CA ILE A 89 -18.43 -40.01 19.19
C ILE A 89 -18.32 -38.83 20.17
N THR A 90 -17.09 -38.31 20.35
CA THR A 90 -16.83 -37.16 21.21
C THR A 90 -16.51 -35.95 20.34
N PHE A 91 -17.04 -34.79 20.73
CA PHE A 91 -16.76 -33.51 20.08
C PHE A 91 -15.96 -32.60 21.03
N SER A 92 -14.73 -32.26 20.66
CA SER A 92 -13.84 -31.41 21.45
C SER A 92 -13.86 -29.94 21.03
N GLY A 93 -14.65 -29.59 20.00
CA GLY A 93 -14.73 -28.26 19.42
C GLY A 93 -13.88 -28.12 18.16
N LEU A 94 -14.34 -27.24 17.26
CA LEU A 94 -13.61 -26.88 16.05
C LEU A 94 -12.62 -25.77 16.40
N THR A 95 -11.47 -25.81 15.75
CA THR A 95 -10.42 -24.79 15.86
C THR A 95 -10.31 -23.99 14.58
N LEU A 96 -9.76 -22.78 14.66
CA LEU A 96 -9.63 -21.85 13.53
C LEU A 96 -8.90 -22.49 12.33
N ASP A 97 -7.83 -23.23 12.59
CA ASP A 97 -6.98 -23.80 11.56
C ASP A 97 -7.32 -25.27 11.24
N GLY A 98 -8.12 -25.93 12.11
CA GLY A 98 -8.41 -27.36 11.99
C GLY A 98 -9.86 -27.71 11.68
N TYR A 99 -10.79 -26.73 11.65
CA TYR A 99 -12.23 -27.00 11.53
C TYR A 99 -12.57 -27.85 10.29
N GLY A 100 -11.90 -27.60 9.16
CA GLY A 100 -12.16 -28.30 7.91
C GLY A 100 -11.87 -29.79 8.01
N GLU A 101 -10.68 -30.15 8.50
CA GLU A 101 -10.28 -31.54 8.71
C GLU A 101 -11.11 -32.23 9.80
N GLN A 102 -11.40 -31.52 10.91
CA GLN A 102 -12.22 -32.02 12.00
C GLN A 102 -13.64 -32.37 11.51
N LEU A 103 -14.27 -31.50 10.71
CA LEU A 103 -15.60 -31.75 10.15
C LEU A 103 -15.59 -32.90 9.13
N ASP A 104 -14.56 -33.00 8.28
CA ASP A 104 -14.43 -34.09 7.32
C ASP A 104 -14.26 -35.45 8.02
N GLN A 105 -13.44 -35.50 9.07
CA GLN A 105 -13.28 -36.72 9.90
C GLN A 105 -14.59 -37.13 10.58
N MET A 106 -15.31 -36.16 11.15
CA MET A 106 -16.61 -36.44 11.76
C MET A 106 -17.64 -36.92 10.74
N ALA A 107 -17.72 -36.26 9.58
CA ALA A 107 -18.64 -36.68 8.50
C ALA A 107 -18.35 -38.11 8.02
N ALA A 108 -17.08 -38.50 7.90
CA ALA A 108 -16.67 -39.85 7.56
C ALA A 108 -17.14 -40.88 8.60
N VAL A 109 -17.00 -40.59 9.89
CA VAL A 109 -17.48 -41.46 10.99
C VAL A 109 -19.00 -41.67 10.91
N PHE A 110 -19.77 -40.56 10.70
CA PHE A 110 -21.23 -40.65 10.57
C PHE A 110 -21.66 -41.42 9.31
N THR A 111 -20.94 -41.27 8.21
CA THR A 111 -21.17 -42.04 6.99
C THR A 111 -20.98 -43.55 7.23
N GLN A 112 -19.89 -43.92 7.90
CA GLN A 112 -19.60 -45.34 8.24
C GLN A 112 -20.68 -45.95 9.17
N LYS A 113 -21.26 -45.14 10.02
CA LYS A 113 -22.35 -45.56 10.93
C LYS A 113 -23.75 -45.51 10.30
N GLY A 114 -23.86 -45.20 9.01
CA GLY A 114 -25.12 -45.09 8.28
C GLY A 114 -25.92 -43.84 8.51
N ALA A 115 -25.37 -42.82 9.23
CA ALA A 115 -26.02 -41.56 9.51
C ALA A 115 -25.70 -40.52 8.44
N SER A 116 -26.02 -40.80 7.18
CA SER A 116 -25.70 -39.99 6.01
C SER A 116 -26.26 -38.58 6.08
N GLN A 117 -27.42 -38.38 6.72
CA GLN A 117 -28.00 -37.05 6.88
C GLN A 117 -27.13 -36.15 7.79
N THR A 118 -26.65 -36.70 8.92
CA THR A 118 -25.74 -35.97 9.81
C THR A 118 -24.41 -35.65 9.11
N ALA A 119 -23.87 -36.60 8.34
CA ALA A 119 -22.67 -36.36 7.53
C ALA A 119 -22.87 -35.21 6.52
N ALA A 120 -24.02 -35.17 5.84
CA ALA A 120 -24.35 -34.09 4.91
C ALA A 120 -24.50 -32.72 5.62
N GLN A 121 -25.06 -32.70 6.83
CA GLN A 121 -25.14 -31.49 7.64
C GLN A 121 -23.76 -30.95 8.04
N LEU A 122 -22.83 -31.83 8.44
CA LEU A 122 -21.46 -31.46 8.77
C LEU A 122 -20.71 -30.90 7.54
N ALA A 123 -20.92 -31.51 6.37
CA ALA A 123 -20.37 -31.00 5.12
C ALA A 123 -20.93 -29.62 4.74
N ALA A 124 -22.23 -29.38 4.99
CA ALA A 124 -22.85 -28.07 4.77
C ALA A 124 -22.27 -27.01 5.73
N VAL A 125 -22.08 -27.33 7.01
CA VAL A 125 -21.45 -26.46 8.01
C VAL A 125 -20.00 -26.13 7.58
N LYS A 126 -19.25 -27.13 7.11
CA LYS A 126 -17.91 -26.90 6.56
C LYS A 126 -17.93 -25.89 5.41
N GLY A 127 -18.83 -26.07 4.42
CA GLY A 127 -18.96 -25.14 3.29
C GLY A 127 -19.29 -23.70 3.73
N GLN A 128 -20.10 -23.52 4.76
CA GLN A 128 -20.38 -22.20 5.33
C GLN A 128 -19.15 -21.58 5.99
N LEU A 129 -18.41 -22.36 6.79
CA LEU A 129 -17.17 -21.90 7.42
C LEU A 129 -16.09 -21.61 6.39
N ASP A 130 -15.97 -22.42 5.34
CA ASP A 130 -15.03 -22.19 4.22
C ASP A 130 -15.32 -20.82 3.54
N THR A 131 -16.58 -20.46 3.36
CA THR A 131 -16.96 -19.15 2.80
C THR A 131 -16.51 -17.99 3.70
N VAL A 132 -16.69 -18.12 5.02
CA VAL A 132 -16.24 -17.10 5.99
C VAL A 132 -14.71 -17.05 6.07
N ALA A 133 -14.05 -18.21 6.00
CA ALA A 133 -12.59 -18.29 5.95
C ALA A 133 -12.03 -17.60 4.70
N GLN A 134 -12.64 -17.81 3.53
CA GLN A 134 -12.25 -17.11 2.29
C GLN A 134 -12.39 -15.60 2.42
N PHE A 135 -13.46 -15.11 3.05
CA PHE A 135 -13.61 -13.68 3.33
C PHE A 135 -12.47 -13.16 4.22
N ARG A 136 -12.19 -13.84 5.34
CA ARG A 136 -11.08 -13.50 6.24
C ARG A 136 -9.74 -13.45 5.50
N ASP A 137 -9.45 -14.45 4.69
CA ASP A 137 -8.20 -14.57 3.96
C ASP A 137 -8.09 -13.52 2.84
N GLY A 138 -9.22 -13.18 2.22
CA GLY A 138 -9.30 -12.05 1.28
C GLY A 138 -8.99 -10.71 1.96
N VAL A 139 -9.53 -10.46 3.14
CA VAL A 139 -9.22 -9.27 3.94
C VAL A 139 -7.73 -9.25 4.32
N LYS A 140 -7.16 -10.39 4.73
CA LYS A 140 -5.72 -10.51 5.04
C LYS A 140 -4.86 -10.18 3.83
N ALA A 141 -5.18 -10.71 2.66
CA ALA A 141 -4.46 -10.42 1.42
C ALA A 141 -4.56 -8.93 1.02
N TYR A 142 -5.76 -8.34 1.14
CA TYR A 142 -5.97 -6.91 0.92
C TYR A 142 -5.11 -6.05 1.85
N THR A 143 -5.09 -6.37 3.15
CA THR A 143 -4.31 -5.59 4.13
C THR A 143 -2.81 -5.71 3.91
N ALA A 144 -2.32 -6.87 3.43
CA ALA A 144 -0.92 -7.05 3.03
C ALA A 144 -0.58 -6.15 1.83
N GLY A 145 -1.42 -6.14 0.78
CA GLY A 145 -1.24 -5.27 -0.38
C GLY A 145 -1.26 -3.77 -0.03
N VAL A 146 -2.11 -3.36 0.92
CA VAL A 146 -2.09 -1.99 1.46
C VAL A 146 -0.74 -1.67 2.13
N GLY A 147 -0.18 -2.61 2.90
CA GLY A 147 1.14 -2.46 3.53
C GLY A 147 2.26 -2.28 2.50
N GLU A 148 2.25 -3.07 1.43
CA GLU A 148 3.21 -2.96 0.32
C GLU A 148 3.07 -1.61 -0.40
N ALA A 149 1.85 -1.16 -0.69
CA ALA A 149 1.59 0.13 -1.30
C ALA A 149 2.05 1.30 -0.42
N ALA A 150 1.87 1.20 0.90
CA ALA A 150 2.36 2.19 1.85
C ALA A 150 3.90 2.26 1.86
N GLY A 151 4.58 1.10 1.83
CA GLY A 151 6.03 1.02 1.69
C GLY A 151 6.55 1.65 0.39
N GLY A 152 5.90 1.35 -0.74
CA GLY A 152 6.22 1.95 -2.04
C GLY A 152 6.02 3.48 -2.05
N SER A 153 4.95 3.97 -1.40
CA SER A 153 4.69 5.41 -1.27
C SER A 153 5.78 6.12 -0.45
N GLN A 154 6.27 5.50 0.62
CA GLN A 154 7.37 6.04 1.43
C GLN A 154 8.68 6.11 0.63
N GLN A 155 8.99 5.07 -0.15
CA GLN A 155 10.17 5.05 -1.02
C GLN A 155 10.11 6.14 -2.09
N LEU A 156 8.95 6.32 -2.73
CA LEU A 156 8.72 7.37 -3.71
C LEU A 156 8.92 8.76 -3.08
N PHE A 157 8.30 9.00 -1.92
CA PHE A 157 8.48 10.26 -1.19
C PHE A 157 9.94 10.52 -0.81
N GLY A 158 10.65 9.50 -0.32
CA GLY A 158 12.08 9.58 -0.03
C GLY A 158 12.91 9.96 -1.27
N GLY A 159 12.66 9.32 -2.41
CA GLY A 159 13.33 9.64 -3.68
C GLY A 159 13.04 11.06 -4.15
N LEU A 160 11.81 11.52 -4.06
CA LEU A 160 11.42 12.89 -4.42
C LEU A 160 12.08 13.94 -3.49
N SER A 161 12.19 13.66 -2.20
CA SER A 161 12.88 14.53 -1.24
C SER A 161 14.38 14.65 -1.56
N VAL A 162 15.04 13.54 -1.90
CA VAL A 162 16.45 13.55 -2.33
C VAL A 162 16.61 14.36 -3.62
N LEU A 163 15.72 14.15 -4.59
CA LEU A 163 15.75 14.87 -5.86
C LEU A 163 15.55 16.38 -5.66
N TYR A 164 14.63 16.78 -4.79
CA TYR A 164 14.39 18.18 -4.43
C TYR A 164 15.65 18.81 -3.80
N THR A 165 16.22 18.15 -2.80
CA THR A 165 17.44 18.64 -2.13
C THR A 165 18.62 18.74 -3.11
N ALA A 166 18.74 17.83 -4.08
CA ALA A 166 19.79 17.88 -5.11
C ALA A 166 19.54 18.97 -6.15
N SER A 167 18.31 19.43 -6.36
CA SER A 167 17.97 20.48 -7.33
C SER A 167 18.17 21.90 -6.78
N GLU A 168 18.12 22.12 -5.47
CA GLU A 168 18.34 23.45 -4.86
C GLU A 168 19.72 24.07 -5.16
N PRO A 169 20.85 23.32 -5.05
CA PRO A 169 22.15 23.84 -5.44
C PRO A 169 22.25 24.18 -6.93
N LEU A 170 21.47 23.50 -7.77
CA LEU A 170 21.44 23.77 -9.22
C LEU A 170 20.81 25.14 -9.50
N VAL A 171 19.70 25.49 -8.81
CA VAL A 171 19.09 26.83 -8.88
C VAL A 171 20.09 27.88 -8.42
N SER A 172 20.66 27.71 -7.22
CA SER A 172 21.61 28.68 -6.67
C SER A 172 22.86 28.85 -7.56
N GLY A 173 23.33 27.76 -8.17
CA GLY A 173 24.47 27.82 -9.08
C GLY A 173 24.16 28.57 -10.38
N THR A 174 22.97 28.36 -10.96
CA THR A 174 22.53 29.06 -12.16
C THR A 174 22.29 30.55 -11.91
N ASP A 175 21.69 30.90 -10.76
CA ASP A 175 21.52 32.31 -10.36
C ASP A 175 22.88 33.01 -10.23
N ALA A 176 23.85 32.40 -9.54
CA ALA A 176 25.18 32.98 -9.35
C ALA A 176 25.92 33.19 -10.68
N VAL A 177 25.77 32.28 -11.66
CA VAL A 177 26.36 32.43 -12.98
C VAL A 177 25.71 33.57 -13.77
N VAL A 178 24.37 33.66 -13.74
CA VAL A 178 23.64 34.77 -14.40
C VAL A 178 24.04 36.10 -13.80
N ASP A 179 24.06 36.22 -12.49
CA ASP A 179 24.39 37.47 -11.77
C ASP A 179 25.83 37.89 -12.09
N ALA A 180 26.81 36.97 -12.05
CA ALA A 180 28.20 37.27 -12.39
C ALA A 180 28.39 37.73 -13.83
N LEU A 181 27.62 37.18 -14.78
CA LEU A 181 27.66 37.60 -16.17
C LEU A 181 26.99 38.98 -16.38
N MET A 182 25.91 39.26 -15.68
CA MET A 182 25.28 40.59 -15.70
C MET A 182 26.20 41.65 -15.14
N ASP A 183 26.87 41.41 -14.02
CA ASP A 183 27.86 42.32 -13.42
C ASP A 183 29.04 42.58 -14.38
N MET A 184 29.50 41.56 -15.12
CA MET A 184 30.55 41.73 -16.10
C MET A 184 30.11 42.58 -17.31
N VAL A 185 28.84 42.47 -17.72
CA VAL A 185 28.29 43.29 -18.84
C VAL A 185 28.07 44.74 -18.39
N GLU A 186 27.66 44.99 -17.14
CA GLU A 186 27.47 46.34 -16.62
C GLU A 186 28.80 47.09 -16.33
N ALA A 187 29.88 46.34 -16.08
CA ALA A 187 31.19 46.91 -15.78
C ALA A 187 31.99 47.35 -17.04
N GLN A 188 31.47 47.11 -18.24
CA GLN A 188 32.11 47.51 -19.53
C GLN A 188 31.48 48.73 -20.14
#